data_97851ec39c1f746ad422078b3e4fc90b
#
_entry.id   97851ec39c1f746ad422078b3e4fc90b
#
_cell.length_a   1.000
_cell.length_b   1.000
_cell.length_c   1.000
_cell.angle_alpha   90.00
_cell.angle_beta   90.00
_cell.angle_gamma   90.00
#
_symmetry.space_group_name_H-M   'P 1'
#
loop_
_entity.id
_entity.type
_entity.pdbx_description
1 polymer ?
#
loop_
_entity_poly.entity_id
_entity_poly.type
_entity_poly.pdbx_seq_one_letter_code
_entity_poly.pdbx_strand_id
1 'polypeptide(L)'
;MSTITVYRGFKAKPNFVWSPYVTKLEARLRFAGLSYKVGEGSPRAGPKGKIPYITLTPAAVPSSSSSSPSTGSQGDPGTETLGDSTLIIKALCESGRLPDLHARLSKTERAHDLALRALLEEKLTPYHTWERWTQNYYTMRDHVLWALPWPVRVLVASMIYRSTVATLHGQGTGRFSAEEIALFRREIWESFADLVLESKTKGASSSSGEEPFWVLGGPEPTEVDATLFGFVVSTLLCTAGPGSQADLRSFPVLLEYARRIQERYFPDYEALPA
;
A
#
# COMPACT_ATOMS: atom_id res chain seq x y z
N MET A 1 15.45 -0.77 -21.31
CA MET A 1 14.42 -0.25 -20.38
C MET A 1 15.06 -0.09 -19.01
N SER A 2 14.76 0.95 -18.25
CA SER A 2 15.27 1.11 -16.88
C SER A 2 14.62 0.08 -15.95
N THR A 3 15.42 -0.41 -14.98
CA THR A 3 14.94 -1.32 -13.94
C THR A 3 14.27 -0.51 -12.83
N ILE A 4 13.05 -0.92 -12.44
CA ILE A 4 12.34 -0.39 -11.27
C ILE A 4 12.69 -1.26 -10.07
N THR A 5 13.18 -0.67 -8.97
CA THR A 5 13.32 -1.36 -7.69
C THR A 5 12.40 -0.70 -6.67
N VAL A 6 11.49 -1.48 -6.08
CA VAL A 6 10.54 -1.04 -5.03
C VAL A 6 11.12 -1.36 -3.66
N TYR A 7 11.33 -0.35 -2.84
CA TYR A 7 11.81 -0.50 -1.47
C TYR A 7 10.65 -0.50 -0.49
N ARG A 8 10.54 -1.56 0.29
CA ARG A 8 9.35 -1.92 1.07
C ARG A 8 9.50 -1.66 2.57
N GLY A 9 10.74 -1.45 3.07
CA GLY A 9 11.04 -1.32 4.50
C GLY A 9 11.02 -2.65 5.27
N PHE A 10 10.85 -3.76 4.58
CA PHE A 10 10.80 -5.12 5.11
C PHE A 10 11.70 -6.03 4.26
N LYS A 11 11.95 -7.26 4.75
CA LYS A 11 12.77 -8.23 4.01
C LYS A 11 12.26 -8.42 2.59
N ALA A 12 13.19 -8.48 1.64
CA ALA A 12 12.90 -8.68 0.22
C ALA A 12 12.50 -10.13 -0.05
N LYS A 13 11.24 -10.47 0.25
CA LYS A 13 10.63 -11.79 -0.01
C LYS A 13 9.36 -11.61 -0.86
N PRO A 14 8.93 -12.63 -1.63
CA PRO A 14 7.67 -12.61 -2.37
C PRO A 14 6.46 -12.81 -1.41
N ASN A 15 6.23 -11.86 -0.55
CA ASN A 15 5.13 -11.83 0.41
C ASN A 15 4.61 -10.42 0.58
N PHE A 16 3.37 -10.29 1.00
CA PHE A 16 2.80 -9.00 1.37
C PHE A 16 3.39 -8.46 2.67
N VAL A 17 3.27 -7.17 2.87
CA VAL A 17 3.74 -6.47 4.07
C VAL A 17 2.61 -5.66 4.72
N TRP A 18 2.81 -5.23 5.97
CA TRP A 18 1.80 -4.47 6.73
C TRP A 18 1.53 -3.06 6.21
N SER A 19 2.31 -2.58 5.24
CA SER A 19 2.09 -1.27 4.64
C SER A 19 1.10 -1.34 3.48
N PRO A 20 -0.09 -0.72 3.58
CA PRO A 20 -1.05 -0.69 2.48
C PRO A 20 -0.49 0.03 1.25
N TYR A 21 0.35 1.04 1.46
CA TYR A 21 0.95 1.85 0.39
C TYR A 21 1.99 1.08 -0.43
N VAL A 22 2.69 0.12 0.18
CA VAL A 22 3.60 -0.79 -0.54
C VAL A 22 2.78 -1.69 -1.45
N THR A 23 1.78 -2.38 -0.90
CA THR A 23 0.91 -3.28 -1.66
C THR A 23 0.12 -2.52 -2.75
N LYS A 24 -0.36 -1.30 -2.47
CA LYS A 24 -0.97 -0.40 -3.46
C LYS A 24 -0.04 -0.18 -4.66
N LEU A 25 1.22 0.19 -4.40
CA LEU A 25 2.18 0.44 -5.48
C LEU A 25 2.47 -0.84 -6.27
N GLU A 26 2.72 -1.96 -5.59
CA GLU A 26 2.96 -3.25 -6.24
C GLU A 26 1.75 -3.70 -7.07
N ALA A 27 0.53 -3.57 -6.55
CA ALA A 27 -0.70 -3.86 -7.29
C ALA A 27 -0.79 -3.01 -8.55
N ARG A 28 -0.52 -1.72 -8.44
CA ARG A 28 -0.57 -0.80 -9.58
C ARG A 28 0.44 -1.14 -10.68
N LEU A 29 1.66 -1.56 -10.30
CA LEU A 29 2.67 -2.04 -11.24
C LEU A 29 2.21 -3.34 -11.92
N ARG A 30 1.68 -4.28 -11.15
CA ARG A 30 1.22 -5.59 -11.65
C ARG A 30 -0.05 -5.50 -12.51
N PHE A 31 -0.97 -4.60 -12.22
CA PHE A 31 -2.13 -4.32 -13.08
C PHE A 31 -1.71 -3.86 -14.48
N ALA A 32 -0.56 -3.22 -14.59
CA ALA A 32 0.02 -2.81 -15.88
C ALA A 32 0.99 -3.84 -16.47
N GLY A 33 1.17 -5.00 -15.86
CA GLY A 33 2.14 -6.02 -16.31
C GLY A 33 3.60 -5.59 -16.19
N LEU A 34 3.91 -4.57 -15.39
CA LEU A 34 5.27 -4.06 -15.22
C LEU A 34 6.08 -4.92 -14.26
N SER A 35 7.23 -5.38 -14.74
CA SER A 35 8.20 -6.09 -13.90
C SER A 35 8.98 -5.11 -13.02
N TYR A 36 9.21 -5.48 -11.77
CA TYR A 36 10.00 -4.72 -10.82
C TYR A 36 10.81 -5.65 -9.91
N LYS A 37 11.86 -5.12 -9.32
CA LYS A 37 12.63 -5.79 -8.26
C LYS A 37 12.15 -5.32 -6.91
N VAL A 38 12.24 -6.18 -5.91
CA VAL A 38 11.94 -5.85 -4.51
C VAL A 38 13.24 -5.60 -3.77
N GLY A 39 13.33 -4.46 -3.10
CA GLY A 39 14.40 -4.08 -2.20
C GLY A 39 13.91 -3.94 -0.76
N GLU A 40 14.80 -4.20 0.21
CA GLU A 40 14.49 -4.05 1.62
C GLU A 40 14.29 -2.56 1.97
N GLY A 41 15.31 -1.76 1.85
CA GLY A 41 15.28 -0.33 2.14
C GLY A 41 14.89 0.02 3.58
N SER A 42 14.70 1.32 3.82
CA SER A 42 14.18 1.81 5.10
C SER A 42 13.48 3.16 4.91
N PRO A 43 12.56 3.57 5.80
CA PRO A 43 11.93 4.89 5.72
C PRO A 43 12.96 6.04 5.68
N ARG A 44 14.09 5.91 6.38
CA ARG A 44 15.14 6.93 6.42
C ARG A 44 15.86 7.13 5.08
N ALA A 45 15.95 6.08 4.28
CA ALA A 45 16.54 6.14 2.94
C ALA A 45 15.57 6.71 1.89
N GLY A 46 14.28 6.72 2.18
CA GLY A 46 13.26 7.27 1.30
C GLY A 46 13.27 8.79 1.26
N PRO A 47 13.10 9.44 0.07
CA PRO A 47 13.15 10.90 -0.09
C PRO A 47 12.18 11.68 0.80
N LYS A 48 11.10 11.04 1.25
CA LYS A 48 10.04 11.63 2.11
C LYS A 48 10.01 11.02 3.52
N GLY A 49 11.06 10.30 3.92
CA GLY A 49 11.08 9.62 5.21
C GLY A 49 10.03 8.52 5.37
N LYS A 50 9.54 7.96 4.26
CA LYS A 50 8.45 6.97 4.20
C LYS A 50 8.75 5.87 3.20
N ILE A 51 8.04 4.76 3.34
CA ILE A 51 7.93 3.68 2.36
C ILE A 51 6.51 3.69 1.74
N PRO A 52 6.34 3.20 0.49
CA PRO A 52 7.40 2.78 -0.44
C PRO A 52 8.15 3.96 -1.07
N TYR A 53 9.34 3.67 -1.53
CA TYR A 53 10.05 4.49 -2.50
C TYR A 53 10.63 3.58 -3.58
N ILE A 54 10.97 4.15 -4.75
CA ILE A 54 11.55 3.39 -5.85
C ILE A 54 12.88 4.02 -6.30
N THR A 55 13.72 3.20 -6.92
CA THR A 55 14.80 3.67 -7.77
C THR A 55 14.55 3.25 -9.22
N LEU A 56 14.86 4.16 -10.13
CA LEU A 56 14.85 3.95 -11.57
C LEU A 56 16.30 3.94 -12.03
N THR A 57 16.83 2.74 -12.30
CA THR A 57 18.20 2.59 -12.78
C THR A 57 18.17 2.44 -14.30
N PRO A 58 18.90 3.26 -15.08
CA PRO A 58 19.03 3.08 -16.52
C PRO A 58 19.52 1.68 -16.84
N ALA A 59 19.12 1.14 -18.00
CA ALA A 59 19.74 -0.09 -18.50
C ALA A 59 21.23 0.17 -18.68
N ALA A 60 22.08 -0.70 -18.13
CA ALA A 60 23.52 -0.59 -18.32
C ALA A 60 23.85 -0.50 -19.80
N VAL A 61 24.36 0.65 -20.24
CA VAL A 61 25.04 0.76 -21.53
C VAL A 61 26.41 0.07 -21.31
N PRO A 62 26.80 -0.89 -22.12
CA PRO A 62 28.13 -1.47 -21.97
C PRO A 62 29.15 -0.37 -22.22
N SER A 63 29.70 0.21 -21.16
CA SER A 63 30.74 1.22 -21.22
C SER A 63 32.09 0.53 -21.38
N SER A 64 32.65 0.63 -22.55
CA SER A 64 34.09 0.45 -22.78
C SER A 64 34.82 1.72 -22.30
N SER A 65 35.11 1.84 -21.00
CA SER A 65 36.23 2.65 -20.50
C SER A 65 36.32 2.56 -18.99
N SER A 66 37.47 2.12 -18.54
CA SER A 66 37.96 2.09 -17.15
C SER A 66 38.16 3.51 -16.61
N SER A 67 37.47 3.87 -15.53
CA SER A 67 37.86 4.98 -14.67
C SER A 67 37.65 4.63 -13.21
N SER A 68 38.67 4.95 -12.40
CA SER A 68 38.94 4.60 -11.02
C SER A 68 37.81 5.00 -10.03
N PRO A 69 37.65 4.29 -8.87
CA PRO A 69 36.64 4.63 -7.87
C PRO A 69 37.07 5.85 -7.07
N SER A 70 36.26 6.91 -7.13
CA SER A 70 36.31 8.03 -6.19
C SER A 70 35.39 7.74 -5.01
N THR A 71 35.95 7.66 -3.83
CA THR A 71 35.28 7.58 -2.53
C THR A 71 34.46 8.84 -2.26
N GLY A 72 33.16 8.76 -2.37
CA GLY A 72 32.22 9.80 -2.01
C GLY A 72 30.80 9.29 -2.13
N SER A 73 30.02 9.39 -1.05
CA SER A 73 28.61 9.04 -0.94
C SER A 73 27.76 9.88 -1.90
N GLN A 74 27.68 9.45 -3.16
CA GLN A 74 26.74 9.97 -4.14
C GLN A 74 26.15 8.79 -4.90
N GLY A 75 24.79 8.81 -5.06
CA GLY A 75 24.07 7.81 -5.85
C GLY A 75 24.64 7.71 -7.26
N ASP A 76 24.58 6.52 -7.81
CA ASP A 76 25.08 6.19 -9.16
C ASP A 76 24.56 7.22 -10.18
N PRO A 77 25.44 7.85 -10.98
CA PRO A 77 25.01 8.89 -11.94
C PRO A 77 23.98 8.30 -12.93
N GLY A 78 22.74 8.77 -12.81
CA GLY A 78 21.59 8.33 -13.62
C GLY A 78 20.52 7.56 -12.87
N THR A 79 20.70 7.24 -11.58
CA THR A 79 19.64 6.63 -10.76
C THR A 79 18.74 7.69 -10.16
N GLU A 80 17.47 7.69 -10.57
CA GLU A 80 16.42 8.54 -10.02
C GLU A 80 15.74 7.83 -8.85
N THR A 81 15.50 8.55 -7.74
CA THR A 81 14.77 8.03 -6.57
C THR A 81 13.49 8.81 -6.35
N LEU A 82 12.36 8.11 -6.30
CA LEU A 82 11.02 8.68 -6.10
C LEU A 82 10.40 8.11 -4.83
N GLY A 83 9.74 8.95 -4.04
CA GLY A 83 9.03 8.55 -2.82
C GLY A 83 7.57 8.95 -2.82
N ASP A 84 6.75 8.24 -2.02
CA ASP A 84 5.30 8.31 -1.94
C ASP A 84 4.59 7.57 -3.09
N SER A 85 3.75 6.60 -2.74
CA SER A 85 3.10 5.71 -3.72
C SER A 85 2.29 6.46 -4.78
N THR A 86 1.56 7.50 -4.39
CA THR A 86 0.74 8.29 -5.32
C THR A 86 1.60 9.13 -6.27
N LEU A 87 2.67 9.75 -5.76
CA LEU A 87 3.59 10.54 -6.58
C LEU A 87 4.43 9.66 -7.51
N ILE A 88 4.84 8.48 -7.05
CA ILE A 88 5.51 7.47 -7.88
C ILE A 88 4.62 7.08 -9.06
N ILE A 89 3.36 6.71 -8.79
CA ILE A 89 2.41 6.33 -9.83
C ILE A 89 2.23 7.47 -10.84
N LYS A 90 2.04 8.71 -10.39
CA LYS A 90 1.91 9.88 -11.27
C LYS A 90 3.14 10.06 -12.16
N ALA A 91 4.35 10.05 -11.58
CA ALA A 91 5.58 10.21 -12.34
C ALA A 91 5.78 9.08 -13.39
N LEU A 92 5.42 7.84 -13.03
CA LEU A 92 5.48 6.73 -13.98
C LEU A 92 4.43 6.85 -15.10
N CYS A 93 3.23 7.38 -14.83
CA CYS A 93 2.24 7.69 -15.86
C CYS A 93 2.71 8.83 -16.76
N GLU A 94 3.19 9.94 -16.20
CA GLU A 94 3.72 11.10 -16.95
C GLU A 94 4.89 10.72 -17.85
N SER A 95 5.75 9.80 -17.42
CA SER A 95 6.85 9.27 -18.23
C SER A 95 6.43 8.19 -19.24
N GLY A 96 5.13 7.87 -19.34
CA GLY A 96 4.59 6.85 -20.25
C GLY A 96 4.97 5.40 -19.88
N ARG A 97 5.51 5.17 -18.69
CA ARG A 97 5.88 3.82 -18.21
C ARG A 97 4.68 3.05 -17.64
N LEU A 98 3.71 3.76 -17.08
CA LEU A 98 2.43 3.20 -16.65
C LEU A 98 1.29 3.78 -17.50
N PRO A 99 0.29 2.95 -17.87
CA PRO A 99 -0.93 3.47 -18.47
C PRO A 99 -1.70 4.30 -17.44
N ASP A 100 -2.33 5.37 -17.87
CA ASP A 100 -3.24 6.16 -17.03
C ASP A 100 -4.59 5.43 -16.93
N LEU A 101 -4.88 4.85 -15.76
CA LEU A 101 -6.15 4.18 -15.50
C LEU A 101 -7.35 5.12 -15.47
N HIS A 102 -7.13 6.44 -15.32
CA HIS A 102 -8.18 7.44 -15.38
C HIS A 102 -8.58 7.83 -16.81
N ALA A 103 -7.79 7.47 -17.82
CA ALA A 103 -8.02 7.89 -19.20
C ALA A 103 -9.40 7.49 -19.73
N ARG A 104 -9.93 6.34 -19.29
CA ARG A 104 -11.24 5.81 -19.66
C ARG A 104 -12.41 6.29 -18.79
N LEU A 105 -12.12 6.88 -17.63
CA LEU A 105 -13.13 7.30 -16.66
C LEU A 105 -13.75 8.63 -17.06
N SER A 106 -15.04 8.78 -16.89
CA SER A 106 -15.75 10.05 -16.93
C SER A 106 -15.26 10.99 -15.82
N LYS A 107 -15.59 12.27 -15.92
CA LYS A 107 -15.25 13.26 -14.87
C LYS A 107 -15.80 12.89 -13.50
N THR A 108 -17.02 12.35 -13.46
CA THR A 108 -17.70 11.91 -12.23
C THR A 108 -17.00 10.69 -11.63
N GLU A 109 -16.66 9.69 -12.44
CA GLU A 109 -15.95 8.50 -11.97
C GLU A 109 -14.56 8.84 -11.45
N ARG A 110 -13.84 9.78 -12.07
CA ARG A 110 -12.54 10.28 -11.55
C ARG A 110 -12.68 10.95 -10.19
N ALA A 111 -13.76 11.71 -9.98
CA ALA A 111 -14.04 12.34 -8.69
C ALA A 111 -14.36 11.27 -7.62
N HIS A 112 -15.16 10.25 -7.98
CA HIS A 112 -15.43 9.11 -7.10
C HIS A 112 -14.17 8.33 -6.75
N ASP A 113 -13.34 7.98 -7.74
CA ASP A 113 -12.05 7.30 -7.52
C ASP A 113 -11.17 8.08 -6.53
N LEU A 114 -11.05 9.39 -6.72
CA LEU A 114 -10.28 10.26 -5.82
C LEU A 114 -10.87 10.27 -4.40
N ALA A 115 -12.18 10.41 -4.26
CA ALA A 115 -12.86 10.46 -2.97
C ALA A 115 -12.73 9.13 -2.21
N LEU A 116 -12.90 8.00 -2.88
CA LEU A 116 -12.77 6.67 -2.29
C LEU A 116 -11.33 6.37 -1.86
N ARG A 117 -10.33 6.77 -2.66
CA ARG A 117 -8.92 6.68 -2.24
C ARG A 117 -8.63 7.55 -1.02
N ALA A 118 -9.14 8.78 -0.99
CA ALA A 118 -8.99 9.66 0.16
C ALA A 118 -9.65 9.09 1.43
N LEU A 119 -10.80 8.42 1.29
CA LEU A 119 -11.46 7.75 2.41
C LEU A 119 -10.56 6.68 3.06
N LEU A 120 -9.85 5.89 2.25
CA LEU A 120 -8.89 4.90 2.74
C LEU A 120 -7.61 5.56 3.30
N GLU A 121 -7.02 6.46 2.53
CA GLU A 121 -5.70 7.01 2.83
C GLU A 121 -5.73 8.07 3.94
N GLU A 122 -6.76 8.92 3.98
CA GLU A 122 -6.84 10.05 4.91
C GLU A 122 -7.76 9.77 6.12
N LYS A 123 -8.70 8.84 6.02
CA LYS A 123 -9.61 8.50 7.12
C LYS A 123 -9.31 7.15 7.75
N LEU A 124 -9.22 6.08 6.98
CA LEU A 124 -8.98 4.74 7.53
C LEU A 124 -7.58 4.59 8.11
N THR A 125 -6.56 5.19 7.48
CA THR A 125 -5.17 5.15 7.96
C THR A 125 -5.01 5.67 9.40
N PRO A 126 -5.54 6.83 9.80
CA PRO A 126 -5.49 7.29 11.18
C PRO A 126 -6.15 6.32 12.18
N TYR A 127 -7.28 5.70 11.83
CA TYR A 127 -7.95 4.73 12.70
C TYR A 127 -7.10 3.47 12.90
N HIS A 128 -6.51 2.93 11.82
CA HIS A 128 -5.56 1.81 11.90
C HIS A 128 -4.30 2.19 12.67
N THR A 129 -3.77 3.38 12.46
CA THR A 129 -2.58 3.88 13.16
C THR A 129 -2.84 4.02 14.65
N TRP A 130 -4.02 4.52 15.03
CA TRP A 130 -4.43 4.63 16.41
C TRP A 130 -4.47 3.26 17.10
N GLU A 131 -5.16 2.27 16.51
CA GLU A 131 -5.24 0.91 17.05
C GLU A 131 -3.85 0.28 17.21
N ARG A 132 -3.03 0.36 16.15
CA ARG A 132 -1.70 -0.25 16.09
C ARG A 132 -0.73 0.32 17.11
N TRP A 133 -0.71 1.63 17.27
CA TRP A 133 0.27 2.30 18.13
C TRP A 133 -0.22 2.58 19.55
N THR A 134 -1.53 2.76 19.79
CA THR A 134 -2.04 3.06 21.14
C THR A 134 -2.51 1.81 21.86
N GLN A 135 -3.16 0.87 21.18
CA GLN A 135 -3.69 -0.34 21.82
C GLN A 135 -2.74 -1.54 21.69
N ASN A 136 -1.98 -1.64 20.60
CA ASN A 136 -1.13 -2.78 20.30
C ASN A 136 0.35 -2.39 20.10
N TYR A 137 0.81 -1.44 20.91
CA TYR A 137 2.14 -0.84 20.83
C TYR A 137 3.27 -1.86 20.74
N TYR A 138 3.29 -2.89 21.60
CA TYR A 138 4.39 -3.86 21.65
C TYR A 138 4.49 -4.68 20.37
N THR A 139 3.37 -5.14 19.86
CA THR A 139 3.29 -5.90 18.59
C THR A 139 3.77 -5.02 17.42
N MET A 140 3.30 -3.76 17.37
CA MET A 140 3.71 -2.82 16.32
C MET A 140 5.20 -2.48 16.41
N ARG A 141 5.69 -2.19 17.61
CA ARG A 141 7.11 -1.92 17.88
C ARG A 141 8.01 -3.03 17.38
N ASP A 142 7.72 -4.27 17.78
CA ASP A 142 8.58 -5.42 17.52
C ASP A 142 8.58 -5.81 16.04
N HIS A 143 7.47 -5.58 15.34
CA HIS A 143 7.38 -5.81 13.91
C HIS A 143 8.11 -4.71 13.10
N VAL A 144 7.85 -3.45 13.37
CA VAL A 144 8.40 -2.34 12.56
C VAL A 144 9.88 -2.10 12.82
N LEU A 145 10.34 -2.35 14.05
CA LEU A 145 11.72 -2.13 14.47
C LEU A 145 12.51 -3.43 14.64
N TRP A 146 12.11 -4.48 13.93
CA TRP A 146 12.68 -5.82 14.02
C TRP A 146 14.20 -5.85 13.84
N ALA A 147 14.75 -4.96 13.01
CA ALA A 147 16.20 -4.90 12.70
C ALA A 147 17.03 -4.20 13.79
N LEU A 148 16.39 -3.53 14.78
CA LEU A 148 17.12 -2.81 15.83
C LEU A 148 17.37 -3.68 17.06
N PRO A 149 18.55 -3.57 17.71
CA PRO A 149 18.80 -4.19 19.00
C PRO A 149 17.80 -3.73 20.07
N TRP A 150 17.46 -4.61 21.01
CA TRP A 150 16.38 -4.38 21.98
C TRP A 150 16.44 -3.03 22.71
N PRO A 151 17.55 -2.56 23.28
CA PRO A 151 17.58 -1.28 23.99
C PRO A 151 17.27 -0.08 23.07
N VAL A 152 17.85 -0.08 21.86
CA VAL A 152 17.63 0.96 20.85
C VAL A 152 16.20 0.93 20.34
N ARG A 153 15.66 -0.27 20.16
CA ARG A 153 14.26 -0.48 19.73
C ARG A 153 13.28 0.18 20.69
N VAL A 154 13.46 0.01 22.01
CA VAL A 154 12.60 0.60 23.03
C VAL A 154 12.64 2.13 22.97
N LEU A 155 13.83 2.71 22.88
CA LEU A 155 14.01 4.16 22.81
C LEU A 155 13.36 4.75 21.54
N VAL A 156 13.70 4.18 20.38
CA VAL A 156 13.16 4.63 19.08
C VAL A 156 11.63 4.48 19.06
N ALA A 157 11.11 3.35 19.51
CA ALA A 157 9.65 3.13 19.58
C ALA A 157 8.95 4.12 20.48
N SER A 158 9.53 4.48 21.63
CA SER A 158 8.96 5.52 22.53
C SER A 158 8.87 6.88 21.82
N MET A 159 9.87 7.24 21.03
CA MET A 159 9.85 8.48 20.24
C MET A 159 8.76 8.42 19.16
N ILE A 160 8.68 7.32 18.42
CA ILE A 160 7.63 7.11 17.39
C ILE A 160 6.24 7.17 18.03
N TYR A 161 6.03 6.47 19.14
CA TYR A 161 4.76 6.47 19.88
C TYR A 161 4.31 7.90 20.23
N ARG A 162 5.20 8.67 20.87
CA ARG A 162 4.88 10.07 21.28
C ARG A 162 4.53 10.94 20.08
N SER A 163 5.30 10.85 19.02
CA SER A 163 5.05 11.59 17.78
C SER A 163 3.73 11.17 17.13
N THR A 164 3.45 9.87 17.08
CA THR A 164 2.21 9.33 16.51
C THR A 164 0.99 9.78 17.30
N VAL A 165 1.02 9.67 18.64
CA VAL A 165 -0.08 10.13 19.51
C VAL A 165 -0.32 11.63 19.35
N ALA A 166 0.75 12.44 19.32
CA ALA A 166 0.63 13.88 19.11
C ALA A 166 0.01 14.22 17.74
N THR A 167 0.43 13.51 16.69
CA THR A 167 -0.12 13.67 15.33
C THR A 167 -1.60 13.29 15.30
N LEU A 168 -1.97 12.12 15.84
CA LEU A 168 -3.36 11.66 15.90
C LEU A 168 -4.26 12.63 16.67
N HIS A 169 -3.75 13.17 17.79
CA HIS A 169 -4.49 14.16 18.56
C HIS A 169 -4.63 15.50 17.81
N GLY A 170 -3.55 15.95 17.15
CA GLY A 170 -3.55 17.18 16.36
C GLY A 170 -4.53 17.16 15.19
N GLN A 171 -4.64 16.03 14.50
CA GLN A 171 -5.58 15.85 13.38
C GLN A 171 -7.02 15.48 13.82
N GLY A 172 -7.25 15.26 15.12
CA GLY A 172 -8.57 14.99 15.69
C GLY A 172 -8.87 13.54 16.01
N THR A 173 -8.28 12.56 15.32
CA THR A 173 -8.54 11.12 15.55
C THR A 173 -8.26 10.69 16.98
N GLY A 174 -7.19 11.21 17.59
CA GLY A 174 -6.84 10.88 18.96
C GLY A 174 -7.77 11.48 20.04
N ARG A 175 -8.84 12.16 19.65
CA ARG A 175 -9.88 12.70 20.55
C ARG A 175 -11.10 11.80 20.65
N PHE A 176 -11.22 10.81 19.77
CA PHE A 176 -12.31 9.85 19.76
C PHE A 176 -12.03 8.69 20.72
N SER A 177 -13.11 8.10 21.24
CA SER A 177 -13.03 6.86 22.01
C SER A 177 -12.70 5.65 21.14
N ALA A 178 -12.35 4.52 21.74
CA ALA A 178 -12.10 3.27 21.04
C ALA A 178 -13.34 2.80 20.27
N GLU A 179 -14.51 2.96 20.86
CA GLU A 179 -15.81 2.57 20.30
C GLU A 179 -16.18 3.45 19.10
N GLU A 180 -15.94 4.77 19.22
CA GLU A 180 -16.18 5.71 18.11
C GLU A 180 -15.26 5.42 16.92
N ILE A 181 -13.97 5.14 17.18
CA ILE A 181 -13.01 4.76 16.13
C ILE A 181 -13.43 3.43 15.47
N ALA A 182 -13.87 2.45 16.25
CA ALA A 182 -14.35 1.17 15.73
C ALA A 182 -15.61 1.37 14.86
N LEU A 183 -16.54 2.21 15.29
CA LEU A 183 -17.74 2.56 14.52
C LEU A 183 -17.38 3.17 13.16
N PHE A 184 -16.56 4.23 13.14
CA PHE A 184 -16.16 4.91 11.92
C PHE A 184 -15.34 4.00 10.97
N ARG A 185 -14.50 3.15 11.53
CA ARG A 185 -13.73 2.17 10.75
C ARG A 185 -14.64 1.15 10.09
N ARG A 186 -15.62 0.63 10.83
CA ARG A 186 -16.60 -0.33 10.32
C ARG A 186 -17.46 0.27 9.21
N GLU A 187 -17.94 1.49 9.37
CA GLU A 187 -18.71 2.23 8.36
C GLU A 187 -17.96 2.36 7.03
N ILE A 188 -16.64 2.59 7.08
CA ILE A 188 -15.82 2.64 5.87
C ILE A 188 -15.77 1.26 5.19
N TRP A 189 -15.54 0.19 5.94
CA TRP A 189 -15.50 -1.16 5.38
C TRP A 189 -16.85 -1.59 4.80
N GLU A 190 -17.95 -1.28 5.46
CA GLU A 190 -19.32 -1.52 4.99
C GLU A 190 -19.56 -0.82 3.66
N SER A 191 -19.22 0.46 3.57
CA SER A 191 -19.36 1.23 2.32
C SER A 191 -18.59 0.61 1.15
N PHE A 192 -17.36 0.14 1.38
CA PHE A 192 -16.60 -0.57 0.34
C PHE A 192 -17.17 -1.95 0.03
N ALA A 193 -17.67 -2.67 1.04
CA ALA A 193 -18.30 -3.97 0.82
C ALA A 193 -19.55 -3.84 -0.07
N ASP A 194 -20.37 -2.83 0.16
CA ASP A 194 -21.57 -2.55 -0.66
C ASP A 194 -21.20 -2.22 -2.11
N LEU A 195 -20.21 -1.33 -2.32
CA LEU A 195 -19.75 -0.98 -3.66
C LEU A 195 -19.23 -2.20 -4.43
N VAL A 196 -18.40 -3.00 -3.77
CA VAL A 196 -17.80 -4.20 -4.35
C VAL A 196 -18.85 -5.28 -4.62
N LEU A 197 -19.85 -5.44 -3.73
CA LEU A 197 -20.95 -6.38 -3.91
C LEU A 197 -21.85 -5.97 -5.09
N GLU A 198 -22.16 -4.68 -5.21
CA GLU A 198 -22.93 -4.15 -6.33
C GLU A 198 -22.21 -4.38 -7.66
N SER A 199 -20.92 -4.10 -7.70
CA SER A 199 -20.08 -4.34 -8.88
C SER A 199 -20.04 -5.83 -9.26
N LYS A 200 -19.85 -6.72 -8.28
CA LYS A 200 -19.86 -8.17 -8.49
C LYS A 200 -21.18 -8.65 -9.08
N THR A 201 -22.31 -8.18 -8.56
CA THR A 201 -23.65 -8.59 -9.03
C THR A 201 -23.93 -8.11 -10.46
N LYS A 202 -23.51 -6.90 -10.80
CA LYS A 202 -23.62 -6.36 -12.16
C LYS A 202 -22.71 -7.09 -13.16
N GLY A 203 -21.52 -7.49 -12.73
CA GLY A 203 -20.54 -8.25 -13.54
C GLY A 203 -20.91 -9.72 -13.75
N ALA A 204 -21.66 -10.33 -12.84
CA ALA A 204 -22.01 -11.76 -12.88
C ALA A 204 -22.81 -12.17 -14.12
N SER A 205 -23.42 -11.21 -14.83
CA SER A 205 -24.14 -11.46 -16.08
C SER A 205 -23.24 -11.69 -17.30
N SER A 206 -21.93 -11.46 -17.20
CA SER A 206 -21.04 -11.37 -18.36
C SER A 206 -19.75 -12.19 -18.27
N SER A 207 -19.43 -12.88 -17.17
CA SER A 207 -18.18 -13.61 -17.03
C SER A 207 -18.26 -14.95 -16.29
N SER A 208 -17.25 -15.78 -16.42
CA SER A 208 -17.12 -17.14 -15.84
C SER A 208 -17.10 -17.21 -14.29
N GLY A 209 -17.40 -16.16 -13.60
CA GLY A 209 -17.55 -16.15 -12.14
C GLY A 209 -16.25 -16.09 -11.32
N GLU A 210 -15.07 -16.31 -11.91
CA GLU A 210 -13.78 -16.33 -11.21
C GLU A 210 -12.91 -15.07 -11.44
N GLU A 211 -13.26 -14.25 -12.44
CA GLU A 211 -12.53 -13.02 -12.75
C GLU A 211 -12.64 -11.98 -11.61
N PRO A 212 -11.60 -11.14 -11.40
CA PRO A 212 -11.69 -9.99 -10.52
C PRO A 212 -12.84 -9.06 -10.89
N PHE A 213 -13.46 -8.46 -9.92
CA PHE A 213 -14.45 -7.40 -10.07
C PHE A 213 -13.91 -6.12 -9.40
N TRP A 214 -14.31 -4.96 -9.90
CA TRP A 214 -13.65 -3.70 -9.59
C TRP A 214 -14.60 -2.72 -8.90
N VAL A 215 -14.08 -1.89 -7.99
CA VAL A 215 -14.87 -0.99 -7.14
C VAL A 215 -15.84 -0.10 -7.93
N LEU A 216 -15.39 0.46 -9.05
CA LEU A 216 -16.25 1.31 -9.90
C LEU A 216 -16.96 0.52 -11.00
N GLY A 217 -16.89 -0.82 -10.98
CA GLY A 217 -17.37 -1.65 -12.07
C GLY A 217 -16.47 -1.60 -13.30
N GLY A 218 -16.99 -2.15 -14.42
CA GLY A 218 -16.25 -2.21 -15.67
C GLY A 218 -15.25 -3.37 -15.75
N PRO A 219 -14.53 -3.50 -16.89
CA PRO A 219 -13.71 -4.68 -17.19
C PRO A 219 -12.29 -4.62 -16.61
N GLU A 220 -11.86 -3.49 -16.12
CA GLU A 220 -10.47 -3.26 -15.69
C GLU A 220 -10.37 -2.50 -14.37
N PRO A 221 -9.27 -2.65 -13.62
CA PRO A 221 -9.07 -1.94 -12.35
C PRO A 221 -8.92 -0.42 -12.55
N THR A 222 -9.18 0.31 -11.47
CA THR A 222 -8.91 1.74 -11.33
C THR A 222 -7.87 1.98 -10.23
N GLU A 223 -7.50 3.24 -9.97
CA GLU A 223 -6.54 3.54 -8.89
C GLU A 223 -7.11 3.21 -7.50
N VAL A 224 -8.44 3.30 -7.32
CA VAL A 224 -9.06 2.89 -6.05
C VAL A 224 -8.93 1.39 -5.81
N ASP A 225 -8.92 0.56 -6.85
CA ASP A 225 -8.74 -0.89 -6.69
C ASP A 225 -7.35 -1.24 -6.16
N ALA A 226 -6.30 -0.60 -6.68
CA ALA A 226 -4.95 -0.78 -6.15
C ALA A 226 -4.86 -0.33 -4.68
N THR A 227 -5.55 0.76 -4.33
CA THR A 227 -5.60 1.29 -2.96
C THR A 227 -6.39 0.36 -2.05
N LEU A 228 -7.61 -0.02 -2.41
CA LEU A 228 -8.46 -0.91 -1.61
C LEU A 228 -7.78 -2.27 -1.37
N PHE A 229 -7.24 -2.89 -2.43
CA PHE A 229 -6.50 -4.13 -2.29
C PHE A 229 -5.34 -4.00 -1.29
N GLY A 230 -4.56 -2.92 -1.38
CA GLY A 230 -3.49 -2.64 -0.42
C GLY A 230 -3.97 -2.55 1.02
N PHE A 231 -5.11 -1.90 1.25
CA PHE A 231 -5.69 -1.75 2.59
C PHE A 231 -6.28 -3.06 3.12
N VAL A 232 -7.00 -3.82 2.30
CA VAL A 232 -7.54 -5.14 2.69
C VAL A 232 -6.39 -6.08 3.08
N VAL A 233 -5.38 -6.22 2.22
CA VAL A 233 -4.21 -7.08 2.48
C VAL A 233 -3.47 -6.66 3.74
N SER A 234 -3.16 -5.37 3.88
CA SER A 234 -2.47 -4.83 5.06
C SER A 234 -3.25 -5.09 6.35
N THR A 235 -4.57 -5.00 6.31
CA THR A 235 -5.43 -5.24 7.46
C THR A 235 -5.45 -6.70 7.84
N LEU A 236 -5.57 -7.62 6.87
CA LEU A 236 -5.55 -9.06 7.12
C LEU A 236 -4.24 -9.54 7.76
N LEU A 237 -3.12 -8.94 7.36
CA LEU A 237 -1.79 -9.36 7.83
C LEU A 237 -1.37 -8.71 9.15
N CYS A 238 -1.88 -7.52 9.46
CA CYS A 238 -1.38 -6.74 10.59
C CYS A 238 -1.92 -7.23 11.92
N THR A 239 -1.15 -8.06 12.61
CA THR A 239 -1.50 -8.58 13.95
C THR A 239 -1.53 -7.52 15.05
N ALA A 240 -1.04 -6.29 14.77
CA ALA A 240 -1.20 -5.14 15.65
C ALA A 240 -2.56 -4.43 15.48
N GLY A 241 -3.45 -4.94 14.66
CA GLY A 241 -4.80 -4.42 14.44
C GLY A 241 -5.88 -5.50 14.55
N PRO A 242 -6.02 -6.21 15.68
CA PRO A 242 -6.97 -7.32 15.81
C PRO A 242 -8.43 -6.91 15.62
N GLY A 243 -8.82 -5.73 16.10
CA GLY A 243 -10.16 -5.18 15.88
C GLY A 243 -10.39 -4.84 14.40
N SER A 244 -9.41 -4.22 13.72
CA SER A 244 -9.46 -3.98 12.29
C SER A 244 -9.58 -5.28 11.48
N GLN A 245 -8.87 -6.33 11.88
CA GLN A 245 -8.98 -7.65 11.25
C GLN A 245 -10.38 -8.25 11.44
N ALA A 246 -10.94 -8.16 12.65
CA ALA A 246 -12.27 -8.68 12.95
C ALA A 246 -13.34 -7.96 12.14
N ASP A 247 -13.27 -6.63 12.05
CA ASP A 247 -14.20 -5.83 11.23
C ASP A 247 -14.13 -6.27 9.76
N LEU A 248 -12.93 -6.32 9.18
CA LEU A 248 -12.76 -6.69 7.78
C LEU A 248 -13.26 -8.11 7.49
N ARG A 249 -12.98 -9.08 8.36
CA ARG A 249 -13.46 -10.46 8.21
C ARG A 249 -14.98 -10.61 8.30
N SER A 250 -15.69 -9.63 8.85
CA SER A 250 -17.16 -9.61 8.82
C SER A 250 -17.76 -9.29 7.44
N PHE A 251 -16.93 -8.95 6.44
CA PHE A 251 -17.33 -8.65 5.07
C PHE A 251 -16.73 -9.65 4.06
N PRO A 252 -17.32 -10.84 3.88
CA PRO A 252 -16.76 -11.89 3.02
C PRO A 252 -16.49 -11.46 1.57
N VAL A 253 -17.27 -10.50 1.04
CA VAL A 253 -17.08 -9.99 -0.32
C VAL A 253 -15.76 -9.26 -0.50
N LEU A 254 -15.24 -8.59 0.54
CA LEU A 254 -13.92 -7.94 0.50
C LEU A 254 -12.79 -8.97 0.55
N LEU A 255 -12.97 -10.09 1.25
CA LEU A 255 -12.01 -11.18 1.27
C LEU A 255 -11.96 -11.87 -0.10
N GLU A 256 -13.11 -12.14 -0.71
CA GLU A 256 -13.20 -12.69 -2.06
C GLU A 256 -12.58 -11.76 -3.10
N TYR A 257 -12.86 -10.46 -3.02
CA TYR A 257 -12.26 -9.44 -3.87
C TYR A 257 -10.72 -9.50 -3.82
N ALA A 258 -10.16 -9.50 -2.62
CA ALA A 258 -8.71 -9.56 -2.44
C ALA A 258 -8.12 -10.88 -2.94
N ARG A 259 -8.78 -12.02 -2.67
CA ARG A 259 -8.34 -13.33 -3.14
C ARG A 259 -8.27 -13.38 -4.67
N ARG A 260 -9.30 -12.93 -5.40
CA ARG A 260 -9.32 -12.93 -6.86
C ARG A 260 -8.22 -12.05 -7.47
N ILE A 261 -7.96 -10.89 -6.88
CA ILE A 261 -6.84 -10.03 -7.29
C ILE A 261 -5.51 -10.71 -7.01
N GLN A 262 -5.36 -11.35 -5.85
CA GLN A 262 -4.15 -12.10 -5.53
C GLN A 262 -3.89 -13.22 -6.53
N GLU A 263 -4.87 -14.07 -6.78
CA GLU A 263 -4.74 -15.22 -7.70
C GLU A 263 -4.33 -14.77 -9.10
N ARG A 264 -4.85 -13.65 -9.58
CA ARG A 264 -4.54 -13.16 -10.92
C ARG A 264 -3.21 -12.40 -11.01
N TYR A 265 -2.91 -11.55 -10.03
CA TYR A 265 -1.80 -10.60 -10.14
C TYR A 265 -0.62 -10.92 -9.20
N PHE A 266 -0.81 -11.77 -8.20
CA PHE A 266 0.21 -12.13 -7.21
C PHE A 266 0.32 -13.64 -6.99
N PRO A 267 0.32 -14.47 -8.08
CA PRO A 267 0.40 -15.93 -7.93
C PRO A 267 1.73 -16.40 -7.31
N ASP A 268 2.75 -15.55 -7.32
CA ASP A 268 4.08 -15.76 -6.76
C ASP A 268 4.18 -15.40 -5.26
N TYR A 269 3.12 -14.80 -4.68
CA TYR A 269 3.09 -14.43 -3.26
C TYR A 269 2.41 -15.51 -2.42
N GLU A 270 2.78 -15.56 -1.12
CA GLU A 270 2.08 -16.41 -0.15
C GLU A 270 0.59 -16.07 -0.10
N ALA A 271 -0.26 -17.11 0.03
CA ALA A 271 -1.71 -16.94 0.10
C ALA A 271 -2.11 -16.05 1.30
N LEU A 272 -3.12 -15.20 1.09
CA LEU A 272 -3.68 -14.41 2.17
C LEU A 272 -4.29 -15.34 3.25
N PRO A 273 -4.18 -14.98 4.53
CA PRO A 273 -4.83 -15.71 5.59
C PRO A 273 -6.36 -15.67 5.42
N ALA A 274 -7.01 -16.80 5.67
CA ALA A 274 -8.46 -16.95 5.64
C ALA A 274 -9.17 -16.06 6.69
#